data_39ce00b01aae6a5d805046b23c0b40f1
#
_entry.id   39ce00b01aae6a5d805046b23c0b40f1
#
_cell.length_a   1.000
_cell.length_b   1.000
_cell.length_c   1.000
_cell.angle_alpha   90.00
_cell.angle_beta   90.00
_cell.angle_gamma   90.00
#
_symmetry.space_group_name_H-M   'P 1'
#
loop_
_entity.id
_entity.type
_entity.pdbx_description
1 polymer ?
#
loop_
_entity_poly.entity_id
_entity_poly.type
_entity_poly.pdbx_seq_one_letter_code
_entity_poly.pdbx_strand_id
1 'polypeptide(L)'
;MEIRVLRYFLEVAREGSVTHAAERLHISQPTLSKQLKDLETELGKKLFVRSSFSVRLTDEGMLLRRRAEDILDMVDKTAEEFKA
;
A
#
# COMPACT_ATOMS: atom_id res chain seq x y z
N MET A 1 -2.13 5.78 10.35
CA MET A 1 -2.22 4.87 9.20
C MET A 1 -3.55 5.10 8.51
N GLU A 2 -3.52 5.62 7.31
CA GLU A 2 -4.73 6.00 6.59
C GLU A 2 -5.16 4.91 5.61
N ILE A 3 -6.47 4.76 5.45
CA ILE A 3 -7.04 3.79 4.50
C ILE A 3 -6.50 4.02 3.09
N ARG A 4 -6.41 5.30 2.66
CA ARG A 4 -5.90 5.63 1.34
C ARG A 4 -4.46 5.12 1.16
N VAL A 5 -3.62 5.27 2.17
CA VAL A 5 -2.21 4.83 2.10
C VAL A 5 -2.12 3.31 2.07
N LEU A 6 -3.02 2.61 2.76
CA LEU A 6 -3.09 1.15 2.66
C LEU A 6 -3.43 0.70 1.24
N ARG A 7 -4.32 1.43 0.55
CA ARG A 7 -4.62 1.14 -0.86
C ARG A 7 -3.40 1.37 -1.74
N TYR A 8 -2.65 2.44 -1.48
CA TYR A 8 -1.40 2.71 -2.20
C TYR A 8 -0.39 1.57 -1.99
N PHE A 9 -0.24 1.15 -0.74
CA PHE A 9 0.68 0.08 -0.39
C PHE A 9 0.33 -1.22 -1.15
N LEU A 10 -0.95 -1.59 -1.17
CA LEU A 10 -1.40 -2.80 -1.86
C LEU A 10 -1.16 -2.70 -3.37
N GLU A 11 -1.36 -1.52 -3.96
CA GLU A 11 -1.11 -1.34 -5.39
C GLU A 11 0.37 -1.53 -5.71
N VAL A 12 1.27 -0.97 -4.89
CA VAL A 12 2.71 -1.15 -5.08
C VAL A 12 3.10 -2.62 -4.93
N ALA A 13 2.55 -3.29 -3.92
CA ALA A 13 2.82 -4.72 -3.72
C ALA A 13 2.37 -5.55 -4.92
N ARG A 14 1.21 -5.23 -5.49
CA ARG A 14 0.65 -5.92 -6.64
C ARG A 14 1.47 -5.68 -7.91
N GLU A 15 1.84 -4.42 -8.16
CA GLU A 15 2.57 -4.06 -9.38
C GLU A 15 4.05 -4.45 -9.32
N GLY A 16 4.61 -4.55 -8.13
CA GLY A 16 6.05 -4.81 -7.99
C GLY A 16 6.90 -3.64 -8.44
N SER A 17 6.31 -2.45 -8.56
CA SER A 17 6.97 -1.25 -9.08
C SER A 17 6.26 -0.01 -8.55
N VAL A 18 7.03 0.90 -7.96
CA VAL A 18 6.46 2.16 -7.47
C VAL A 18 6.02 3.04 -8.64
N THR A 19 6.80 3.06 -9.72
CA THR A 19 6.48 3.86 -10.91
C THR A 19 5.17 3.42 -11.55
N HIS A 20 5.01 2.11 -11.78
CA HIS A 20 3.79 1.58 -12.37
C HIS A 20 2.58 1.76 -11.45
N ALA A 21 2.78 1.58 -10.15
CA ALA A 21 1.69 1.81 -9.20
C ALA A 21 1.24 3.27 -9.20
N ALA A 22 2.19 4.21 -9.25
CA ALA A 22 1.86 5.62 -9.30
C ALA A 22 1.03 5.96 -10.55
N GLU A 23 1.39 5.37 -11.70
CA GLU A 23 0.61 5.53 -12.93
C GLU A 23 -0.81 5.02 -12.77
N ARG A 24 -0.96 3.83 -12.19
CA ARG A 24 -2.29 3.23 -11.97
C ARG A 24 -3.13 4.04 -10.98
N LEU A 25 -2.48 4.64 -10.00
CA LEU A 25 -3.16 5.44 -8.97
C LEU A 25 -3.39 6.90 -9.39
N HIS A 26 -2.85 7.30 -10.53
CA HIS A 26 -2.94 8.68 -11.04
C HIS A 26 -2.34 9.70 -10.07
N ILE A 27 -1.22 9.34 -9.45
CA ILE A 27 -0.45 10.25 -8.60
C ILE A 27 1.01 10.23 -9.04
N SER A 28 1.76 11.24 -8.60
CA SER A 28 3.18 11.29 -8.94
C SER A 28 3.97 10.24 -8.17
N GLN A 29 5.05 9.75 -8.77
CA GLN A 29 5.92 8.78 -8.12
C GLN A 29 6.54 9.33 -6.82
N PRO A 30 7.02 10.60 -6.78
CA PRO A 30 7.53 11.15 -5.51
C PRO A 30 6.48 11.20 -4.41
N THR A 31 5.24 11.53 -4.74
CA THR A 31 4.14 11.53 -3.77
C THR A 31 3.91 10.13 -3.20
N LEU A 32 3.85 9.13 -4.08
CA LEU A 32 3.65 7.75 -3.64
C LEU A 32 4.82 7.27 -2.79
N SER A 33 6.05 7.54 -3.22
CA SER A 33 7.25 7.15 -2.46
C SER A 33 7.26 7.78 -1.06
N LYS A 34 6.87 9.05 -0.96
CA LYS A 34 6.81 9.73 0.33
C LYS A 34 5.77 9.11 1.25
N GLN A 35 4.58 8.80 0.72
CA GLN A 35 3.51 8.19 1.51
C GLN A 35 3.93 6.82 2.04
N LEU A 36 4.62 6.03 1.23
CA LEU A 36 5.10 4.71 1.65
C LEU A 36 6.20 4.83 2.70
N LYS A 37 7.10 5.80 2.54
CA LYS A 37 8.16 6.02 3.50
C LYS A 37 7.61 6.48 4.84
N ASP A 38 6.61 7.36 4.82
CA ASP A 38 5.94 7.83 6.04
C ASP A 38 5.27 6.64 6.76
N LEU A 39 4.66 5.73 6.00
CA LEU A 39 4.06 4.53 6.56
C LEU A 39 5.11 3.63 7.23
N GLU A 40 6.24 3.43 6.56
CA GLU A 40 7.35 2.66 7.14
C GLU A 40 7.85 3.30 8.42
N THR A 41 7.97 4.62 8.44
CA THR A 41 8.41 5.36 9.62
C THR A 41 7.41 5.20 10.76
N GLU A 42 6.13 5.32 10.48
CA GLU A 42 5.07 5.16 11.47
C GLU A 42 5.12 3.77 12.10
N LEU A 43 5.28 2.72 11.29
CA LEU A 43 5.29 1.35 11.76
C LEU A 43 6.66 0.92 12.31
N GLY A 44 7.70 1.70 12.04
CA GLY A 44 9.05 1.41 12.49
C GLY A 44 9.67 0.20 11.81
N LYS A 45 9.22 -0.15 10.60
CA LYS A 45 9.69 -1.31 9.86
C LYS A 45 9.75 -1.02 8.37
N LYS A 46 10.72 -1.61 7.69
CA LYS A 46 10.74 -1.59 6.23
C LYS A 46 9.70 -2.57 5.70
N LEU A 47 8.92 -2.12 4.76
CA LEU A 47 7.86 -2.92 4.14
C LEU A 47 8.30 -3.48 2.78
N PHE A 48 9.26 -2.83 2.13
CA PHE A 48 9.74 -3.20 0.80
C PHE A 48 11.24 -3.33 0.76
N VAL A 49 11.70 -4.30 -0.06
CA VAL A 49 13.09 -4.40 -0.50
C VAL A 49 13.12 -3.87 -1.93
N ARG A 50 13.95 -2.86 -2.17
CA ARG A 50 14.05 -2.23 -3.49
C ARG A 50 15.25 -2.78 -4.26
N SER A 51 15.05 -3.03 -5.55
CA SER A 51 16.12 -3.28 -6.50
C SER A 51 16.03 -2.23 -7.61
N SER A 52 16.88 -2.33 -8.64
CA SER A 52 16.97 -1.30 -9.68
C SER A 52 15.66 -0.97 -10.36
N PHE A 53 14.80 -1.97 -10.59
CA PHE A 53 13.58 -1.80 -11.38
C PHE A 53 12.34 -2.38 -10.71
N SER A 54 12.49 -2.92 -9.51
CA SER A 54 11.34 -3.58 -8.86
C SER A 54 11.43 -3.44 -7.35
N VAL A 55 10.29 -3.71 -6.71
CA VAL A 55 10.22 -3.80 -5.26
C VAL A 55 9.50 -5.10 -4.91
N ARG A 56 9.84 -5.67 -3.77
CA ARG A 56 9.13 -6.82 -3.24
C ARG A 56 8.98 -6.63 -1.74
N LEU A 57 8.04 -7.37 -1.17
CA LEU A 57 7.72 -7.21 0.24
C LEU A 57 8.77 -7.85 1.14
N THR A 58 9.06 -7.18 2.27
CA THR A 58 9.73 -7.82 3.40
C THR A 58 8.73 -8.73 4.12
N ASP A 59 9.18 -9.45 5.14
CA ASP A 59 8.27 -10.23 5.99
C ASP A 59 7.22 -9.33 6.63
N GLU A 60 7.63 -8.15 7.11
CA GLU A 60 6.71 -7.17 7.68
C GLU A 60 5.74 -6.64 6.61
N GLY A 61 6.21 -6.46 5.38
CA GLY A 61 5.36 -6.08 4.27
C GLY A 61 4.31 -7.15 3.95
N MET A 62 4.69 -8.42 4.06
CA MET A 62 3.74 -9.52 3.85
C MET A 62 2.67 -9.55 4.94
N LEU A 63 3.06 -9.28 6.18
CA LEU A 63 2.11 -9.16 7.28
C LEU A 63 1.15 -7.99 7.01
N LEU A 64 1.68 -6.84 6.65
CA LEU A 64 0.83 -5.68 6.38
C LEU A 64 -0.11 -5.93 5.21
N ARG A 65 0.36 -6.63 4.16
CA ARG A 65 -0.52 -6.98 3.03
C ARG A 65 -1.76 -7.74 3.49
N ARG A 66 -1.57 -8.77 4.32
CA ARG A 66 -2.71 -9.55 4.82
C ARG A 66 -3.66 -8.68 5.63
N ARG A 67 -3.10 -7.86 6.53
CA ARG A 67 -3.91 -6.98 7.38
C ARG A 67 -4.61 -5.90 6.58
N ALA A 68 -3.91 -5.31 5.60
CA ALA A 68 -4.51 -4.28 4.76
C ALA A 68 -5.66 -4.83 3.93
N GLU A 69 -5.52 -6.03 3.39
CA GLU A 69 -6.62 -6.69 2.67
C GLU A 69 -7.84 -6.88 3.57
N ASP A 70 -7.62 -7.33 4.81
CA ASP A 70 -8.72 -7.50 5.78
C ASP A 70 -9.36 -6.17 6.14
N ILE A 71 -8.54 -5.14 6.38
CA ILE A 71 -9.03 -3.80 6.73
C ILE A 71 -9.88 -3.22 5.59
N LEU A 72 -9.38 -3.31 4.36
CA LEU A 72 -10.10 -2.76 3.20
C LEU A 72 -11.36 -3.56 2.90
N ASP A 73 -11.34 -4.87 3.10
CA ASP A 73 -12.56 -5.69 3.01
C ASP A 73 -13.62 -5.19 3.98
N MET A 74 -13.22 -4.90 5.21
CA MET A 74 -14.17 -4.40 6.22
C MET A 74 -14.69 -3.01 5.85
N VAL A 75 -13.84 -2.15 5.28
CA VAL A 75 -14.27 -0.84 4.79
C VAL A 75 -15.33 -1.01 3.71
N ASP A 76 -15.08 -1.90 2.75
CA ASP A 76 -16.00 -2.12 1.64
C ASP A 76 -17.31 -2.73 2.12
N LYS A 77 -17.27 -3.68 3.04
CA LYS A 77 -18.48 -4.29 3.63
C LYS A 77 -19.28 -3.26 4.40
N THR A 78 -18.61 -2.40 5.16
CA THR A 78 -19.27 -1.34 5.90
C THR A 78 -20.02 -0.40 4.96
N ALA A 79 -19.36 0.03 3.88
CA ALA A 79 -19.99 0.89 2.89
C ALA A 79 -21.21 0.22 2.26
N GLU A 80 -21.10 -1.08 1.94
CA GLU A 80 -22.22 -1.82 1.34
C GLU A 80 -23.41 -1.89 2.28
N GLU A 81 -23.20 -2.04 3.58
CA GLU A 81 -24.28 -2.11 4.56
C GLU A 81 -25.12 -0.83 4.63
N PHE A 82 -24.53 0.29 4.23
CA PHE A 82 -25.21 1.59 4.23
C PHE A 82 -25.81 1.97 2.88
N LYS A 83 -25.66 1.15 1.86
CA LYS A 83 -26.21 1.42 0.52
C LYS A 83 -27.63 0.94 0.33
N ALA A 84 -28.12 0.09 1.18
CA ALA A 84 -29.44 -0.53 1.04
C ALA A 84 -30.58 0.47 1.24
#